data_2ee09a2e1fc516a9083d95e45d63f8a4
#
_entry.id   2ee09a2e1fc516a9083d95e45d63f8a4
#
_cell.length_a   1.000
_cell.length_b   1.000
_cell.length_c   1.000
_cell.angle_alpha   90.00
_cell.angle_beta   90.00
_cell.angle_gamma   90.00
#
_symmetry.space_group_name_H-M   'P 1'
#
loop_
_entity.id
_entity.type
_entity.pdbx_description
1 polymer ?
#
loop_
_entity_poly.entity_id
_entity_poly.type
_entity_poly.pdbx_seq_one_letter_code
_entity_poly.pdbx_strand_id
1 'polypeptide(L)'
;MKISGNKNWYTKQIPEFRVNGTIVKSDHRYIVEDNTTLKNLVLSSTRLHAGKETTGHNHKGQEEVYFFISGQGEMQLDDNKFSVEPGDTVLIKDGVFHKVYNPSDEE
;
A
#
# COMPACT_ATOMS: atom_id res chain seq x y z
N MET A 1 -0.08 12.79 -0.75
CA MET A 1 -0.89 13.27 -1.90
C MET A 1 -1.34 12.08 -2.74
N LYS A 2 -2.60 12.02 -3.04
CA LYS A 2 -3.16 10.96 -3.87
C LYS A 2 -3.22 11.39 -5.33
N ILE A 3 -2.82 10.48 -6.23
CA ILE A 3 -2.91 10.67 -7.69
C ILE A 3 -3.73 9.51 -8.25
N SER A 4 -4.85 9.83 -8.91
CA SER A 4 -5.70 8.81 -9.54
C SER A 4 -5.12 8.40 -10.89
N GLY A 5 -5.02 7.10 -11.12
CA GLY A 5 -4.44 6.55 -12.32
C GLY A 5 -5.47 6.07 -13.34
N ASN A 6 -4.97 5.53 -14.45
CA ASN A 6 -5.81 4.90 -15.46
C ASN A 6 -6.08 3.45 -15.08
N LYS A 7 -7.21 3.19 -14.44
CA LYS A 7 -7.58 1.87 -13.93
C LYS A 7 -7.63 0.80 -15.02
N ASN A 8 -8.11 1.14 -16.20
CA ASN A 8 -8.21 0.18 -17.29
C ASN A 8 -6.84 -0.32 -17.73
N TRP A 9 -5.86 0.55 -17.73
CA TRP A 9 -4.50 0.19 -18.05
C TRP A 9 -3.93 -0.79 -17.00
N TYR A 10 -4.06 -0.46 -15.72
CA TYR A 10 -3.50 -1.28 -14.65
C TYR A 10 -4.16 -2.64 -14.54
N THR A 11 -5.47 -2.71 -14.59
CA THR A 11 -6.19 -3.98 -14.45
C THR A 11 -5.96 -4.93 -15.61
N LYS A 12 -5.64 -4.41 -16.81
CA LYS A 12 -5.36 -5.23 -17.98
C LYS A 12 -3.89 -5.61 -18.10
N GLN A 13 -2.99 -4.75 -17.64
CA GLN A 13 -1.55 -4.94 -17.81
C GLN A 13 -0.90 -5.68 -16.64
N ILE A 14 -1.49 -5.60 -15.45
CA ILE A 14 -0.94 -6.22 -14.24
C ILE A 14 -2.04 -7.03 -13.55
N PRO A 15 -2.43 -8.19 -14.14
CA PRO A 15 -3.46 -9.03 -13.54
C PRO A 15 -3.01 -9.64 -12.20
N GLU A 16 -1.70 -9.80 -12.02
CA GLU A 16 -1.14 -10.36 -10.80
C GLU A 16 0.19 -9.62 -10.51
N PHE A 17 0.23 -8.95 -9.38
CA PHE A 17 1.42 -8.20 -8.97
C PHE A 17 2.28 -9.03 -8.03
N ARG A 18 3.59 -9.11 -8.33
CA ARG A 18 4.55 -9.81 -7.49
C ARG A 18 5.82 -9.00 -7.34
N VAL A 19 6.32 -8.90 -6.12
CA VAL A 19 7.60 -8.24 -5.84
C VAL A 19 8.78 -9.23 -5.90
N ASN A 20 8.50 -10.53 -5.93
CA ASN A 20 9.51 -11.59 -5.96
C ASN A 20 10.49 -11.47 -4.78
N GLY A 21 9.96 -11.31 -3.59
CA GLY A 21 10.73 -11.13 -2.39
C GLY A 21 10.48 -12.21 -1.35
N THR A 22 10.64 -11.83 -0.09
CA THR A 22 10.45 -12.71 1.05
C THR A 22 9.36 -12.14 1.96
N ILE A 23 8.50 -13.00 2.48
CA ILE A 23 7.49 -12.57 3.46
C ILE A 23 8.22 -12.20 4.75
N VAL A 24 8.11 -10.92 5.14
CA VAL A 24 8.74 -10.37 6.34
C VAL A 24 7.75 -10.20 7.49
N LYS A 25 6.46 -10.21 7.18
CA LYS A 25 5.40 -10.12 8.18
C LYS A 25 4.17 -10.83 7.66
N SER A 26 3.55 -11.65 8.51
CA SER A 26 2.28 -12.31 8.19
C SER A 26 1.54 -12.55 9.50
N ASP A 27 0.38 -11.92 9.64
CA ASP A 27 -0.48 -12.12 10.81
C ASP A 27 -1.96 -12.07 10.37
N HIS A 28 -2.88 -12.01 11.33
CA HIS A 28 -4.32 -11.98 11.05
C HIS A 28 -4.80 -10.70 10.36
N ARG A 29 -3.94 -9.67 10.27
CA ARG A 29 -4.28 -8.38 9.67
C ARG A 29 -3.77 -8.25 8.25
N TYR A 30 -2.49 -8.57 8.01
CA TYR A 30 -1.88 -8.36 6.70
C TYR A 30 -0.61 -9.17 6.50
N ILE A 31 -0.21 -9.26 5.24
CA ILE A 31 1.01 -9.95 4.80
C ILE A 31 1.89 -8.93 4.08
N VAL A 32 3.13 -8.82 4.50
CA VAL A 32 4.13 -7.95 3.85
C VAL A 32 5.22 -8.80 3.24
N GLU A 33 5.48 -8.57 1.96
CA GLU A 33 6.57 -9.21 1.22
C GLU A 33 7.53 -8.13 0.74
N ASP A 34 8.82 -8.30 1.01
CA ASP A 34 9.87 -7.34 0.65
C ASP A 34 10.87 -7.94 -0.33
N ASN A 35 11.21 -7.18 -1.36
CA ASN A 35 12.34 -7.46 -2.22
C ASN A 35 13.45 -6.46 -1.87
N THR A 36 14.56 -6.96 -1.32
CA THR A 36 15.69 -6.17 -0.86
C THR A 36 16.91 -6.28 -1.76
N THR A 37 16.70 -6.59 -3.03
CA THR A 37 17.80 -6.74 -3.99
C THR A 37 18.60 -5.45 -4.20
N LEU A 38 17.91 -4.30 -4.15
CA LEU A 38 18.54 -3.00 -4.34
C LEU A 38 19.14 -2.47 -3.05
N LYS A 39 20.16 -1.65 -3.17
CA LYS A 39 20.89 -1.10 -2.03
C LYS A 39 20.09 -0.02 -1.28
N ASN A 40 19.44 0.86 -2.02
CA ASN A 40 18.81 2.07 -1.44
C ASN A 40 17.28 2.03 -1.48
N LEU A 41 16.70 1.02 -2.12
CA LEU A 41 15.26 0.90 -2.25
C LEU A 41 14.83 -0.52 -1.90
N VAL A 42 13.68 -0.61 -1.26
CA VAL A 42 13.00 -1.89 -1.02
C VAL A 42 11.67 -1.84 -1.76
N LEU A 43 11.42 -2.84 -2.60
CA LEU A 43 10.12 -3.01 -3.24
C LEU A 43 9.28 -3.91 -2.36
N SER A 44 8.17 -3.38 -1.85
CA SER A 44 7.30 -4.12 -0.94
C SER A 44 5.90 -4.27 -1.50
N SER A 45 5.24 -5.36 -1.14
CA SER A 45 3.81 -5.50 -1.32
C SER A 45 3.15 -5.84 0.01
N THR A 46 1.94 -5.30 0.20
CA THR A 46 1.12 -5.58 1.37
C THR A 46 -0.24 -6.05 0.91
N ARG A 47 -0.70 -7.18 1.43
CA ARG A 47 -2.06 -7.66 1.26
C ARG A 47 -2.78 -7.50 2.57
N LEU A 48 -3.76 -6.62 2.60
CA LEU A 48 -4.52 -6.29 3.81
C LEU A 48 -5.82 -7.08 3.81
N HIS A 49 -5.96 -7.93 4.82
CA HIS A 49 -7.14 -8.81 4.93
C HIS A 49 -8.43 -8.02 5.16
N ALA A 50 -9.54 -8.61 4.76
CA ALA A 50 -10.87 -8.01 4.88
C ALA A 50 -11.16 -7.54 6.30
N GLY A 51 -11.68 -6.32 6.43
CA GLY A 51 -12.06 -5.74 7.73
C GLY A 51 -10.89 -5.35 8.63
N LYS A 52 -9.67 -5.38 8.13
CA LYS A 52 -8.48 -5.10 8.94
C LYS A 52 -7.83 -3.77 8.56
N GLU A 53 -6.88 -3.36 9.38
CA GLU A 53 -6.12 -2.13 9.16
C GLU A 53 -4.66 -2.33 9.54
N THR A 54 -3.78 -1.55 8.93
CA THR A 54 -2.36 -1.60 9.28
C THR A 54 -2.12 -0.86 10.59
N THR A 55 -0.97 -1.11 11.21
CA THR A 55 -0.48 -0.26 12.29
C THR A 55 -0.03 1.06 11.67
N GLY A 56 -0.60 2.16 12.11
CA GLY A 56 -0.18 3.48 11.62
C GLY A 56 1.21 3.82 12.13
N HIS A 57 1.99 4.50 11.31
CA HIS A 57 3.31 4.97 11.70
C HIS A 57 3.75 6.17 10.88
N ASN A 58 4.80 6.82 11.34
CA ASN A 58 5.52 7.82 10.58
C ASN A 58 7.02 7.54 10.65
N HIS A 59 7.73 7.85 9.58
CA HIS A 59 9.17 7.68 9.50
C HIS A 59 9.82 9.03 9.29
N LYS A 60 10.76 9.36 10.14
CA LYS A 60 11.58 10.57 9.98
C LYS A 60 12.76 10.23 9.07
N GLY A 61 12.98 11.07 8.06
CA GLY A 61 14.08 10.88 7.09
C GLY A 61 13.74 9.92 5.96
N GLN A 62 12.47 9.56 5.78
CA GLN A 62 12.08 8.60 4.77
C GLN A 62 10.77 9.01 4.09
N GLU A 63 10.79 8.95 2.76
CA GLU A 63 9.61 9.13 1.92
C GLU A 63 9.10 7.79 1.45
N GLU A 64 7.81 7.69 1.13
CA GLU A 64 7.21 6.46 0.61
C GLU A 64 6.24 6.75 -0.52
N VAL A 65 6.04 5.76 -1.36
CA VAL A 65 5.04 5.77 -2.42
C VAL A 65 4.20 4.51 -2.30
N TYR A 66 2.89 4.66 -2.22
CA TYR A 66 1.95 3.55 -2.27
C TYR A 66 1.26 3.53 -3.64
N PHE A 67 1.24 2.37 -4.24
CA PHE A 67 0.54 2.12 -5.48
C PHE A 67 -0.49 1.01 -5.23
N PHE A 68 -1.78 1.32 -5.41
CA PHE A 68 -2.85 0.37 -5.14
C PHE A 68 -3.16 -0.44 -6.38
N ILE A 69 -3.05 -1.77 -6.26
CA ILE A 69 -3.16 -2.70 -7.38
C ILE A 69 -4.56 -3.30 -7.47
N SER A 70 -5.15 -3.72 -6.35
CA SER A 70 -6.43 -4.41 -6.34
C SER A 70 -7.21 -4.13 -5.07
N GLY A 71 -8.50 -4.38 -5.12
CA GLY A 71 -9.39 -4.17 -4.01
C GLY A 71 -9.79 -2.71 -3.82
N GLN A 72 -10.42 -2.41 -2.70
CA GLN A 72 -10.84 -1.07 -2.33
C GLN A 72 -10.51 -0.85 -0.86
N GLY A 73 -10.18 0.38 -0.51
CA GLY A 73 -9.85 0.69 0.86
C GLY A 73 -9.83 2.18 1.14
N GLU A 74 -9.24 2.50 2.27
CA GLU A 74 -9.04 3.86 2.69
C GLU A 74 -7.62 4.04 3.18
N MET A 75 -7.09 5.25 3.05
CA MET A 75 -5.78 5.61 3.56
C MET A 75 -5.86 6.90 4.35
N GLN A 76 -5.03 7.00 5.38
CA GLN A 76 -4.91 8.20 6.20
C GLN A 76 -3.51 8.78 6.07
N LEU A 77 -3.44 10.09 5.82
CA LEU A 77 -2.21 10.87 5.89
C LEU A 77 -2.42 11.98 6.91
N ASP A 78 -1.70 11.92 8.03
CA ASP A 78 -1.91 12.79 9.20
C ASP A 78 -3.39 12.76 9.61
N ASP A 79 -4.10 13.87 9.53
CA ASP A 79 -5.52 13.96 9.91
C ASP A 79 -6.47 13.74 8.73
N ASN A 80 -5.97 13.50 7.53
CA ASN A 80 -6.78 13.34 6.33
C ASN A 80 -6.98 11.87 5.98
N LYS A 81 -8.24 11.47 5.85
CA LYS A 81 -8.61 10.11 5.47
C LYS A 81 -9.38 10.16 4.15
N PHE A 82 -9.04 9.28 3.22
CA PHE A 82 -9.62 9.28 1.88
C PHE A 82 -9.69 7.87 1.31
N SER A 83 -10.59 7.67 0.35
CA SER A 83 -10.74 6.39 -0.35
C SER A 83 -9.61 6.16 -1.33
N VAL A 84 -9.22 4.89 -1.49
CA VAL A 84 -8.26 4.47 -2.50
C VAL A 84 -8.81 3.27 -3.27
N GLU A 85 -8.39 3.15 -4.51
CA GLU A 85 -8.82 2.08 -5.42
C GLU A 85 -7.70 1.74 -6.40
N PRO A 86 -7.83 0.65 -7.19
CA PRO A 86 -6.78 0.26 -8.13
C PRO A 86 -6.41 1.39 -9.09
N GLY A 87 -5.11 1.60 -9.24
CA GLY A 87 -4.54 2.66 -10.06
C GLY A 87 -4.23 3.95 -9.31
N ASP A 88 -4.65 4.06 -8.05
CA ASP A 88 -4.31 5.23 -7.24
C ASP A 88 -2.87 5.13 -6.74
N THR A 89 -2.20 6.26 -6.72
CA THR A 89 -0.85 6.41 -6.16
C THR A 89 -0.90 7.43 -5.03
N VAL A 90 -0.30 7.10 -3.90
CA VAL A 90 -0.23 8.00 -2.75
C VAL A 90 1.23 8.30 -2.44
N LEU A 91 1.58 9.56 -2.46
CA LEU A 91 2.92 10.05 -2.16
C LEU A 91 2.97 10.51 -0.71
N ILE A 92 3.88 9.93 0.05
CA ILE A 92 4.00 10.17 1.50
C ILE A 92 5.30 10.90 1.75
N LYS A 93 5.17 12.16 2.15
CA LYS A 93 6.33 12.99 2.50
C LYS A 93 6.97 12.52 3.79
N ASP A 94 8.24 12.89 3.95
CA ASP A 94 8.99 12.62 5.17
C ASP A 94 8.21 13.02 6.43
N GLY A 95 8.12 12.11 7.37
CA GLY A 95 7.52 12.35 8.68
C GLY A 95 5.99 12.31 8.73
N VAL A 96 5.32 12.12 7.60
CA VAL A 96 3.86 12.07 7.57
C VAL A 96 3.35 10.75 8.14
N PHE A 97 2.42 10.81 9.08
CA PHE A 97 1.74 9.64 9.60
C PHE A 97 0.89 9.02 8.50
N HIS A 98 0.96 7.70 8.34
CA HIS A 98 0.17 6.99 7.34
C HIS A 98 -0.36 5.68 7.88
N LYS A 99 -1.55 5.31 7.42
CA LYS A 99 -2.24 4.10 7.82
C LYS A 99 -3.21 3.70 6.72
N VAL A 100 -3.38 2.39 6.50
CA VAL A 100 -4.29 1.85 5.48
C VAL A 100 -5.37 1.03 6.18
N TYR A 101 -6.60 1.20 5.71
CA TYR A 101 -7.78 0.51 6.21
C TYR A 101 -8.43 -0.29 5.07
N ASN A 102 -8.85 -1.49 5.39
CA ASN A 102 -9.68 -2.28 4.48
C ASN A 102 -11.04 -2.56 5.12
N PRO A 103 -12.01 -1.63 5.00
CA PRO A 103 -13.33 -1.84 5.58
C PRO A 103 -14.20 -2.81 4.79
N SER A 104 -13.73 -3.27 3.63
CA SER A 104 -14.48 -4.18 2.76
C SER A 104 -14.43 -5.63 3.28
N ASP A 105 -15.20 -6.51 2.65
CA ASP A 105 -15.20 -7.94 2.92
C ASP A 105 -14.26 -8.73 1.99
N GLU A 106 -13.42 -8.03 1.24
CA GLU A 106 -12.41 -8.62 0.35
C GLU A 106 -11.01 -8.11 0.72
N GLU A 107 -10.02 -8.93 0.40
CA GLU A 107 -8.62 -8.58 0.63
C GLU A 107 -8.14 -7.42 -0.25
#